data_9c1d55bea1c2172860a6a9936d9c4efc
#
_entry.id   9c1d55bea1c2172860a6a9936d9c4efc
#
_cell.length_a   1.000
_cell.length_b   1.000
_cell.length_c   1.000
_cell.angle_alpha   90.00
_cell.angle_beta   90.00
_cell.angle_gamma   90.00
#
_symmetry.space_group_name_H-M   'P 1'
#
loop_
_entity.id
_entity.type
_entity.pdbx_description
1 polymer ?
#
loop_
_entity_poly.entity_id
_entity_poly.type
_entity_poly.pdbx_seq_one_letter_code
_entity_poly.pdbx_strand_id
1 'polypeptide(L)'
;MLHDTKGYIQALTDYRAGDAEPIIELFIDATQKAIINAEILAQDIETLRGEVLSIAQPKTPLLRSLTDLCCTEPAFTARMVEEHTRGSRASVYRLLNRMVELQILREERVKIQGQKVWTVPALNRALDDFAARAGRRG
;
A
#
# COMPACT_ATOMS: atom_id res chain seq x y z
N MET A 1 -14.26 0.93 -10.15
CA MET A 1 -14.60 0.29 -11.42
C MET A 1 -16.06 0.40 -11.81
N LEU A 2 -16.98 0.49 -10.88
CA LEU A 2 -18.42 0.57 -11.15
C LEU A 2 -19.03 1.90 -10.67
N HIS A 3 -18.42 3.02 -11.09
CA HIS A 3 -19.03 4.34 -10.85
C HIS A 3 -20.27 4.57 -11.67
N ASP A 4 -20.28 4.01 -12.86
CA ASP A 4 -21.40 4.13 -13.79
C ASP A 4 -22.14 2.79 -13.92
N THR A 5 -22.90 2.47 -12.87
CA THR A 5 -23.76 1.27 -12.88
C THR A 5 -24.76 1.30 -14.03
N LYS A 6 -25.27 2.47 -14.38
CA LYS A 6 -26.23 2.61 -15.51
C LYS A 6 -25.56 2.33 -16.83
N GLY A 7 -24.36 2.87 -17.06
CA GLY A 7 -23.58 2.63 -18.26
C GLY A 7 -23.21 1.17 -18.42
N TYR A 8 -22.83 0.51 -17.32
CA TYR A 8 -22.53 -0.92 -17.31
C TYR A 8 -23.77 -1.77 -17.68
N ILE A 9 -24.91 -1.50 -17.07
CA ILE A 9 -26.15 -2.23 -17.35
C ILE A 9 -26.57 -2.01 -18.79
N GLN A 10 -26.47 -0.79 -19.32
CA GLN A 10 -26.78 -0.51 -20.71
C GLN A 10 -25.86 -1.27 -21.67
N ALA A 11 -24.54 -1.27 -21.43
CA ALA A 11 -23.58 -1.99 -22.25
C ALA A 11 -23.83 -3.51 -22.20
N LEU A 12 -24.25 -4.03 -21.06
CA LEU A 12 -24.61 -5.45 -20.93
C LEU A 12 -25.90 -5.78 -21.69
N THR A 13 -26.87 -4.88 -21.70
CA THR A 13 -28.10 -5.02 -22.48
C THR A 13 -27.79 -5.02 -23.98
N ASP A 14 -26.96 -4.11 -24.45
CA ASP A 14 -26.51 -4.04 -25.84
C ASP A 14 -25.77 -5.31 -26.25
N TYR A 15 -24.91 -5.83 -25.39
CA TYR A 15 -24.23 -7.11 -25.61
C TYR A 15 -25.19 -8.27 -25.80
N ARG A 16 -26.22 -8.36 -24.97
CA ARG A 16 -27.28 -9.38 -25.10
C ARG A 16 -28.08 -9.25 -26.39
N ALA A 17 -28.17 -8.03 -26.91
CA ALA A 17 -28.82 -7.76 -28.20
C ALA A 17 -27.91 -8.02 -29.41
N GLY A 18 -26.66 -8.42 -29.18
CA GLY A 18 -25.69 -8.75 -30.21
C GLY A 18 -24.66 -7.67 -30.53
N ASP A 19 -24.69 -6.53 -29.82
CA ASP A 19 -23.73 -5.45 -29.94
C ASP A 19 -22.71 -5.51 -28.80
N ALA A 20 -21.51 -6.00 -29.09
CA ALA A 20 -20.42 -6.15 -28.12
C ALA A 20 -19.54 -4.90 -27.98
N GLU A 21 -19.64 -3.92 -28.88
CA GLU A 21 -18.76 -2.75 -28.89
C GLU A 21 -18.83 -1.92 -27.59
N PRO A 22 -20.04 -1.55 -27.09
CA PRO A 22 -20.11 -0.74 -25.87
C PRO A 22 -19.50 -1.40 -24.64
N ILE A 23 -19.64 -2.72 -24.46
CA ILE A 23 -19.07 -3.42 -23.31
C ILE A 23 -17.54 -3.55 -23.44
N ILE A 24 -17.03 -3.72 -24.65
CA ILE A 24 -15.60 -3.76 -24.91
C ILE A 24 -14.97 -2.40 -24.60
N GLU A 25 -15.56 -1.31 -25.06
CA GLU A 25 -15.10 0.06 -24.76
C GLU A 25 -15.10 0.32 -23.26
N LEU A 26 -16.15 -0.09 -22.55
CA LEU A 26 -16.25 0.05 -21.10
C LEU A 26 -15.09 -0.68 -20.38
N PHE A 27 -14.78 -1.92 -20.78
CA PHE A 27 -13.68 -2.67 -20.19
C PHE A 27 -12.32 -2.07 -20.50
N ILE A 28 -12.11 -1.57 -21.71
CA ILE A 28 -10.87 -0.88 -22.09
C ILE A 28 -10.67 0.37 -21.21
N ASP A 29 -11.70 1.21 -21.08
CA ASP A 29 -11.65 2.42 -20.26
C ASP A 29 -11.37 2.09 -18.78
N ALA A 30 -12.09 1.11 -18.23
CA ALA A 30 -11.89 0.67 -16.85
C ALA A 30 -10.47 0.13 -16.62
N THR A 31 -9.95 -0.64 -17.58
CA THR A 31 -8.59 -1.19 -17.49
C THR A 31 -7.54 -0.08 -17.53
N GLN A 32 -7.68 0.89 -18.43
CA GLN A 32 -6.77 2.03 -18.51
C GLN A 32 -6.76 2.83 -17.22
N LYS A 33 -7.92 3.11 -16.65
CA LYS A 33 -8.03 3.82 -15.36
C LYS A 33 -7.38 3.04 -14.22
N ALA A 34 -7.57 1.72 -14.20
CA ALA A 34 -6.96 0.86 -13.18
C ALA A 34 -5.43 0.86 -13.29
N ILE A 35 -4.89 0.80 -14.50
CA ILE A 35 -3.43 0.86 -14.73
C ILE A 35 -2.87 2.20 -14.26
N ILE A 36 -3.49 3.32 -14.63
CA ILE A 36 -3.05 4.66 -14.21
C ILE A 36 -3.06 4.77 -12.68
N ASN A 37 -4.13 4.28 -12.03
CA ASN A 37 -4.23 4.29 -10.58
C ASN A 37 -3.13 3.44 -9.92
N ALA A 38 -2.84 2.28 -10.47
CA ALA A 38 -1.77 1.41 -9.99
C ALA A 38 -0.39 2.04 -10.15
N GLU A 39 -0.13 2.75 -11.24
CA GLU A 39 1.11 3.49 -11.48
C GLU A 39 1.32 4.60 -10.45
N ILE A 40 0.26 5.33 -10.08
CA ILE A 40 0.32 6.35 -9.04
C ILE A 40 0.70 5.71 -7.69
N LEU A 41 0.07 4.60 -7.33
CA LEU A 41 0.41 3.89 -6.08
C LEU A 41 1.85 3.41 -6.08
N ALA A 42 2.32 2.84 -7.18
CA ALA A 42 3.70 2.38 -7.31
C ALA A 42 4.69 3.55 -7.12
N GLN A 43 4.38 4.72 -7.68
CA GLN A 43 5.20 5.91 -7.53
C GLN A 43 5.19 6.45 -6.09
N ASP A 44 4.04 6.44 -5.43
CA ASP A 44 3.93 6.83 -4.01
C ASP A 44 4.78 5.92 -3.11
N ILE A 45 4.79 4.62 -3.38
CA ILE A 45 5.61 3.65 -2.66
C ILE A 45 7.11 3.90 -2.90
N GLU A 46 7.52 4.17 -4.13
CA GLU A 46 8.92 4.49 -4.44
C GLU A 46 9.36 5.82 -3.79
N THR A 47 8.48 6.80 -3.73
CA THR A 47 8.72 8.04 -3.00
C THR A 47 8.93 7.78 -1.51
N LEU A 48 8.07 6.96 -0.90
CA LEU A 48 8.21 6.54 0.50
C LEU A 48 9.56 5.86 0.73
N ARG A 49 9.94 4.93 -0.12
CA ARG A 49 11.23 4.24 -0.04
C ARG A 49 12.39 5.23 -0.03
N GLY A 50 12.40 6.17 -0.96
CA GLY A 50 13.42 7.20 -1.06
C GLY A 50 13.47 8.10 0.17
N GLU A 51 12.34 8.50 0.69
CA GLU A 51 12.25 9.33 1.91
C GLU A 51 12.81 8.60 3.13
N VAL A 52 12.41 7.35 3.34
CA VAL A 52 12.91 6.54 4.46
C VAL A 52 14.43 6.39 4.39
N LEU A 53 14.97 6.06 3.23
CA LEU A 53 16.41 5.88 3.03
C LEU A 53 17.19 7.19 3.13
N SER A 54 16.56 8.35 2.89
CA SER A 54 17.20 9.65 3.02
C SER A 54 17.24 10.15 4.47
N ILE A 55 16.21 9.86 5.25
CA ILE A 55 16.05 10.34 6.62
C ILE A 55 16.76 9.40 7.61
N ALA A 56 16.57 8.10 7.46
CA ALA A 56 17.13 7.12 8.37
C ALA A 56 18.60 6.85 8.05
N GLN A 57 19.46 7.00 9.04
CA GLN A 57 20.90 6.76 8.95
C GLN A 57 21.37 6.01 10.20
N PRO A 58 22.41 5.17 10.12
CA PRO A 58 23.15 4.76 8.92
C PRO A 58 22.39 3.78 8.03
N LYS A 59 22.73 3.73 6.76
CA LYS A 59 22.11 2.82 5.76
C LYS A 59 22.68 1.41 5.91
N THR A 60 22.23 0.70 6.92
CA THR A 60 22.62 -0.69 7.19
C THR A 60 21.78 -1.67 6.35
N PRO A 61 22.23 -2.92 6.18
CA PRO A 61 21.40 -3.95 5.57
C PRO A 61 20.07 -4.16 6.31
N LEU A 62 20.08 -4.05 7.65
CA LEU A 62 18.87 -4.16 8.46
C LEU A 62 17.88 -3.04 8.15
N LEU A 63 18.36 -1.80 8.01
CA LEU A 63 17.51 -0.66 7.63
C LEU A 63 16.90 -0.86 6.24
N ARG A 64 17.68 -1.33 5.28
CA ARG A 64 17.20 -1.59 3.91
C ARG A 64 16.12 -2.66 3.90
N SER A 65 16.33 -3.75 4.63
CA SER A 65 15.33 -4.82 4.76
C SER A 65 14.05 -4.33 5.45
N LEU A 66 14.18 -3.52 6.51
CA LEU A 66 13.01 -2.92 7.16
C LEU A 66 12.28 -1.95 6.23
N THR A 67 13.01 -1.18 5.44
CA THR A 67 12.41 -0.27 4.45
C THR A 67 11.59 -1.05 3.41
N ASP A 68 12.09 -2.18 2.93
CA ASP A 68 11.34 -3.06 2.05
C ASP A 68 10.04 -3.54 2.70
N LEU A 69 10.08 -3.92 3.96
CA LEU A 69 8.90 -4.33 4.71
C LEU A 69 7.90 -3.16 4.86
N CYS A 70 8.37 -1.95 5.16
CA CYS A 70 7.54 -0.74 5.24
C CYS A 70 6.82 -0.41 3.94
N CYS A 71 7.36 -0.82 2.79
CA CYS A 71 6.78 -0.58 1.48
C CYS A 71 5.79 -1.67 1.07
N THR A 72 5.74 -2.80 1.78
CA THR A 72 4.89 -3.95 1.44
C THR A 72 3.84 -4.27 2.49
N GLU A 73 4.11 -3.96 3.75
CA GLU A 73 3.24 -4.28 4.89
C GLU A 73 2.80 -3.01 5.61
N PRO A 74 1.50 -2.67 5.60
CA PRO A 74 1.00 -1.47 6.28
C PRO A 74 1.04 -1.57 7.80
N ALA A 75 1.10 -2.79 8.34
CA ALA A 75 1.22 -3.07 9.76
C ALA A 75 2.02 -4.34 9.98
N PHE A 76 2.85 -4.37 11.03
CA PHE A 76 3.67 -5.55 11.33
C PHE A 76 4.06 -5.59 12.81
N THR A 77 4.50 -6.76 13.25
CA THR A 77 5.06 -7.01 14.59
C THR A 77 6.58 -7.08 14.52
N ALA A 78 7.25 -6.97 15.67
CA ALA A 78 8.72 -7.15 15.73
C ALA A 78 9.15 -8.53 15.25
N ARG A 79 8.34 -9.55 15.51
CA ARG A 79 8.61 -10.91 15.04
C ARG A 79 8.65 -10.99 13.51
N MET A 80 7.70 -10.34 12.83
CA MET A 80 7.71 -10.26 11.36
C MET A 80 8.97 -9.59 10.85
N VAL A 81 9.44 -8.53 11.53
CA VAL A 81 10.69 -7.85 11.17
C VAL A 81 11.89 -8.77 11.39
N GLU A 82 11.97 -9.47 12.52
CA GLU A 82 13.04 -10.43 12.81
C GLU A 82 13.11 -11.51 11.72
N GLU A 83 11.97 -12.07 11.34
CA GLU A 83 11.89 -13.10 10.31
C GLU A 83 12.29 -12.57 8.92
N HIS A 84 11.85 -11.37 8.58
CA HIS A 84 12.12 -10.75 7.29
C HIS A 84 13.60 -10.32 7.15
N THR A 85 14.15 -9.73 8.21
CA THR A 85 15.49 -9.13 8.18
C THR A 85 16.59 -10.06 8.65
N ARG A 86 16.25 -11.13 9.36
CA ARG A 86 17.15 -12.02 10.09
C ARG A 86 18.04 -11.28 11.11
N GLY A 87 17.59 -10.12 11.53
CA GLY A 87 18.27 -9.33 12.56
C GLY A 87 18.05 -9.89 13.96
N SER A 88 18.94 -9.55 14.89
CA SER A 88 18.73 -9.87 16.30
C SER A 88 17.57 -9.05 16.86
N ARG A 89 16.90 -9.61 17.87
CA ARG A 89 15.77 -8.94 18.53
C ARG A 89 16.15 -7.54 19.03
N ALA A 90 17.32 -7.42 19.67
CA ALA A 90 17.81 -6.15 20.21
C ALA A 90 18.03 -5.11 19.09
N SER A 91 18.65 -5.50 17.99
CA SER A 91 18.88 -4.62 16.84
C SER A 91 17.57 -4.19 16.17
N VAL A 92 16.63 -5.12 16.02
CA VAL A 92 15.30 -4.84 15.45
C VAL A 92 14.53 -3.82 16.31
N TYR A 93 14.46 -4.03 17.62
CA TYR A 93 13.77 -3.08 18.51
C TYR A 93 14.43 -1.71 18.52
N ARG A 94 15.74 -1.65 18.51
CA ARG A 94 16.48 -0.39 18.43
C ARG A 94 16.15 0.37 17.17
N LEU A 95 16.11 -0.31 16.04
CA LEU A 95 15.77 0.30 14.76
C LEU A 95 14.28 0.73 14.72
N LEU A 96 13.37 -0.12 15.20
CA LEU A 96 11.95 0.24 15.26
C LEU A 96 11.71 1.49 16.10
N ASN A 97 12.33 1.60 17.28
CA ASN A 97 12.21 2.76 18.12
C ASN A 97 12.77 4.03 17.43
N ARG A 98 13.88 3.90 16.72
CA ARG A 98 14.44 5.01 15.95
C ARG A 98 13.50 5.44 14.82
N MET A 99 12.89 4.51 14.12
CA MET A 99 11.92 4.81 13.07
C MET A 99 10.66 5.49 13.60
N VAL A 100 10.25 5.16 14.82
CA VAL A 100 9.16 5.88 15.52
C VAL A 100 9.58 7.31 15.86
N GLU A 101 10.79 7.51 16.39
CA GLU A 101 11.33 8.86 16.67
C GLU A 101 11.40 9.72 15.41
N LEU A 102 11.74 9.14 14.26
CA LEU A 102 11.77 9.80 12.97
C LEU A 102 10.38 9.96 12.32
N GLN A 103 9.33 9.50 12.99
CA GLN A 103 7.94 9.57 12.51
C GLN A 103 7.67 8.79 11.21
N ILE A 104 8.54 7.85 10.89
CA ILE A 104 8.34 6.92 9.76
C ILE A 104 7.35 5.82 10.14
N LEU A 105 7.45 5.33 11.38
CA LEU A 105 6.56 4.34 11.98
C LEU A 105 5.78 4.93 13.13
N ARG A 106 4.62 4.33 13.39
CA ARG A 106 3.82 4.60 14.59
C ARG A 106 3.62 3.29 15.34
N GLU A 107 3.96 3.29 16.64
CA GLU A 107 3.62 2.19 17.53
C GLU A 107 2.15 2.30 17.92
N GLU A 108 1.38 1.27 17.63
CA GLU A 108 -0.04 1.25 17.93
C GLU A 108 -0.30 0.87 19.40
N ARG A 109 -1.37 1.40 19.96
CA ARG A 109 -1.78 1.08 21.35
C ARG A 109 -2.37 -0.31 21.48
N VAL A 110 -2.93 -0.84 20.41
CA VAL A 110 -3.56 -2.15 20.36
C VAL A 110 -2.50 -3.20 20.09
N LYS A 111 -2.55 -4.29 20.85
CA LYS A 111 -1.70 -5.47 20.63
C LYS A 111 -2.47 -6.53 19.87
N ILE A 112 -1.79 -7.23 18.98
CA ILE A 112 -2.33 -8.39 18.27
C ILE A 112 -1.65 -9.63 18.85
N GLN A 113 -2.44 -10.56 19.39
CA GLN A 113 -1.93 -11.78 20.04
C GLN A 113 -0.86 -11.48 21.10
N GLY A 114 -1.06 -10.40 21.87
CA GLY A 114 -0.12 -9.97 22.90
C GLY A 114 1.13 -9.28 22.39
N GLN A 115 1.29 -9.09 21.09
CA GLN A 115 2.47 -8.46 20.48
C GLN A 115 2.19 -7.01 20.11
N LYS A 116 3.21 -6.16 20.28
CA LYS A 116 3.19 -4.79 19.81
C LYS A 116 3.11 -4.75 18.29
N VAL A 117 2.39 -3.76 17.78
CA VAL A 117 2.18 -3.53 16.34
C VAL A 117 2.69 -2.15 15.96
N TRP A 118 3.41 -2.08 14.86
CA TRP A 118 3.82 -0.84 14.22
C TRP A 118 3.09 -0.69 12.89
N THR A 119 2.71 0.53 12.57
CA THR A 119 2.09 0.87 11.29
C THR A 119 2.95 1.86 10.53
N VAL A 120 2.74 1.92 9.22
CA VAL A 120 3.43 2.83 8.30
C VAL A 120 2.43 3.88 7.82
N PRO A 121 2.34 5.06 8.46
CA PRO A 121 1.31 6.05 8.12
C PRO A 121 1.35 6.49 6.66
N ALA A 122 2.54 6.67 6.08
CA ALA A 122 2.67 7.08 4.69
C ALA A 122 2.16 6.01 3.71
N LEU A 123 2.41 4.73 3.98
CA LEU A 123 1.88 3.63 3.16
C LEU A 123 0.36 3.55 3.29
N ASN A 124 -0.15 3.69 4.51
CA ASN A 124 -1.60 3.69 4.74
C ASN A 124 -2.30 4.81 3.97
N ARG A 125 -1.72 6.03 3.96
CA ARG A 125 -2.26 7.14 3.16
C ARG A 125 -2.24 6.82 1.67
N ALA A 126 -1.15 6.25 1.16
CA ALA A 126 -1.05 5.86 -0.26
C ALA A 126 -2.11 4.82 -0.65
N LEU A 127 -2.36 3.84 0.23
CA LEU A 127 -3.40 2.82 0.01
C LEU A 127 -4.80 3.42 0.09
N ASP A 128 -5.05 4.33 1.03
CA ASP A 128 -6.34 5.04 1.14
C ASP A 128 -6.61 5.90 -0.10
N ASP A 129 -5.61 6.61 -0.59
CA ASP A 129 -5.70 7.42 -1.81
C ASP A 129 -5.96 6.54 -3.04
N PHE A 130 -5.27 5.41 -3.14
CA PHE A 130 -5.52 4.40 -4.17
C PHE A 130 -6.96 3.92 -4.14
N ALA A 131 -7.47 3.56 -2.96
CA ALA A 131 -8.84 3.12 -2.79
C ALA A 131 -9.86 4.21 -3.13
N ALA A 132 -9.57 5.48 -2.78
CA ALA A 132 -10.41 6.62 -3.11
C ALA A 132 -10.47 6.85 -4.62
N ARG A 133 -9.33 6.79 -5.32
CA ARG A 133 -9.27 6.89 -6.79
C ARG A 133 -10.01 5.75 -7.49
N ALA A 134 -10.00 4.55 -6.89
CA ALA A 134 -10.75 3.41 -7.40
C ALA A 134 -12.26 3.51 -7.15
N GLY A 135 -12.71 4.56 -6.47
CA GLY A 135 -14.12 4.86 -6.32
C GLY A 135 -14.86 4.09 -5.25
N ARG A 136 -14.18 3.68 -4.20
CA ARG A 136 -14.82 2.99 -3.06
C ARG A 136 -15.61 3.90 -2.13
N ARG A 137 -15.54 5.20 -2.35
CA ARG A 137 -16.41 6.15 -1.65
C ARG A 137 -17.64 6.37 -2.50
N GLY A 138 -18.64 5.58 -2.21
CA GLY A 138 -20.00 5.85 -2.66
C GLY A 138 -20.55 7.07 -1.95
#